data_f56507e8696089895c21e71f34de928f
#
_entry.id   f56507e8696089895c21e71f34de928f
#
_cell.length_a   1.000
_cell.length_b   1.000
_cell.length_c   1.000
_cell.angle_alpha   90.00
_cell.angle_beta   90.00
_cell.angle_gamma   90.00
#
_symmetry.space_group_name_H-M   'P 1'
#
loop_
_entity.id
_entity.type
_entity.pdbx_description
1 polymer ?
#
loop_
_entity_poly.entity_id
_entity_poly.type
_entity_poly.pdbx_seq_one_letter_code
_entity_poly.pdbx_strand_id
1 'polypeptide(L)' 'MTNREYNLWTLTELRKDDPREYLDIIITNAKYDKVQAIHYQGDTVFVISQAQYDKFKNSWGLYV' A
#
# COMPACT_ATOMS: atom_id res chain seq x y z
N MET A 1 20.69 -6.03 2.56
CA MET A 1 19.65 -5.16 2.04
C MET A 1 18.35 -5.91 1.89
N THR A 2 17.31 -5.39 2.48
CA THR A 2 16.02 -6.07 2.41
C THR A 2 15.29 -5.67 1.14
N ASN A 3 14.94 -6.65 0.31
CA ASN A 3 14.03 -6.43 -0.81
C ASN A 3 12.62 -6.32 -0.28
N ARG A 4 12.10 -5.12 -0.29
CA ARG A 4 10.70 -4.91 0.05
C ARG A 4 9.86 -5.10 -1.20
N GLU A 5 8.82 -5.89 -1.08
CA GLU A 5 7.85 -6.09 -2.16
C GLU A 5 6.84 -4.95 -2.23
N TYR A 6 7.00 -3.95 -1.38
CA TYR A 6 6.10 -2.81 -1.31
C TYR A 6 6.84 -1.55 -0.91
N ASN A 7 6.28 -0.39 -1.25
CA ASN A 7 6.76 0.90 -0.79
C ASN A 7 6.20 1.17 0.59
N LEU A 8 7.07 1.56 1.52
CA LEU A 8 6.64 1.90 2.87
C LEU A 8 6.62 3.42 3.06
N TRP A 9 5.49 3.93 3.50
CA TRP A 9 5.28 5.33 3.82
C TRP A 9 5.05 5.46 5.31
N THR A 10 5.61 6.49 5.94
CA THR A 10 5.31 6.80 7.34
C THR A 10 4.39 7.99 7.41
N LEU A 11 3.58 8.05 8.45
CA LEU A 11 2.68 9.18 8.65
C LEU A 11 3.45 10.49 8.80
N THR A 12 4.65 10.44 9.38
CA THR A 12 5.53 11.61 9.51
C THR A 12 5.90 12.17 8.13
N GLU A 13 6.28 11.29 7.21
CA GLU A 13 6.59 11.70 5.84
C GLU A 13 5.37 12.29 5.14
N LEU A 14 4.21 11.68 5.32
CA LEU A 14 2.97 12.13 4.68
C LEU A 14 2.50 13.48 5.21
N ARG A 15 2.85 13.83 6.45
CA ARG A 15 2.47 15.11 7.04
C ARG A 15 3.44 16.25 6.73
N LYS A 16 4.64 15.91 6.32
CA LYS A 16 5.72 16.89 6.15
C LYS A 16 5.50 17.80 4.94
N ASP A 17 4.91 17.25 3.88
CA ASP A 17 4.63 17.97 2.65
C ASP A 17 3.13 17.98 2.36
N ASP A 18 2.74 18.39 1.15
CA ASP A 18 1.32 18.40 0.79
C ASP A 18 0.76 16.96 0.78
N PRO A 19 -0.16 16.64 1.70
CA PRO A 19 -0.71 15.28 1.78
C PRO A 19 -1.40 14.82 0.49
N ARG A 20 -1.93 15.75 -0.29
CA ARG A 20 -2.61 15.41 -1.55
C ARG A 20 -1.64 14.89 -2.60
N GLU A 21 -0.43 15.45 -2.62
CA GLU A 21 0.61 15.02 -3.55
C GLU A 21 1.03 13.58 -3.26
N TYR A 22 1.28 13.26 -1.99
CA TYR A 22 1.63 11.89 -1.59
C TYR A 22 0.49 10.93 -1.84
N LEU A 23 -0.73 11.35 -1.58
CA LEU A 23 -1.89 10.51 -1.81
C LEU A 23 -2.01 10.13 -3.29
N ASP A 24 -1.81 11.09 -4.18
CA ASP A 24 -1.82 10.82 -5.61
C ASP A 24 -0.72 9.83 -6.02
N ILE A 25 0.47 9.97 -5.46
CA ILE A 25 1.58 9.06 -5.73
C ILE A 25 1.23 7.65 -5.25
N ILE A 26 0.72 7.52 -4.03
CA ILE A 26 0.37 6.24 -3.44
C ILE A 26 -0.72 5.55 -4.27
N ILE A 27 -1.75 6.27 -4.63
CA ILE A 27 -2.85 5.73 -5.41
C ILE A 27 -2.39 5.33 -6.82
N THR A 28 -1.57 6.17 -7.45
CA THR A 28 -1.04 5.88 -8.78
C THR A 28 -0.17 4.63 -8.77
N ASN A 29 0.72 4.51 -7.77
CA ASN A 29 1.55 3.32 -7.64
C ASN A 29 0.71 2.06 -7.43
N ALA A 30 -0.29 2.14 -6.58
CA ALA A 30 -1.19 1.01 -6.34
C ALA A 30 -1.97 0.64 -7.59
N LYS A 31 -2.39 1.62 -8.38
CA LYS A 31 -3.09 1.39 -9.64
C LYS A 31 -2.27 0.55 -10.62
N TYR A 32 -0.95 0.72 -10.59
CA TYR A 32 -0.03 -0.05 -11.42
C TYR A 32 0.49 -1.31 -10.73
N ASP A 33 -0.28 -1.82 -9.78
CA ASP A 33 -0.03 -3.09 -9.07
C ASP A 33 1.22 -3.06 -8.17
N LYS A 34 1.69 -1.89 -7.82
CA LYS A 34 2.78 -1.75 -6.86
C LYS A 34 2.19 -1.53 -5.47
N VAL A 35 2.33 -2.52 -4.61
CA VAL A 35 1.77 -2.47 -3.25
C VAL A 35 2.39 -1.33 -2.46
N GLN A 36 1.54 -0.54 -1.81
CA GLN A 36 1.93 0.56 -0.95
C GLN A 36 1.55 0.22 0.48
N ALA A 37 2.44 0.49 1.41
CA ALA A 37 2.19 0.28 2.84
C ALA A 37 2.30 1.60 3.57
N ILE A 38 1.41 1.83 4.52
CA ILE A 38 1.42 3.02 5.37
C ILE A 38 1.53 2.56 6.82
N HIS A 39 2.56 3.03 7.50
CA HIS A 39 2.74 2.73 8.93
C HIS A 39 1.98 3.79 9.75
N TYR A 40 1.06 3.33 10.58
CA TYR A 40 0.20 4.20 11.35
C TYR A 40 -0.05 3.61 12.74
N GLN A 41 0.34 4.34 13.77
CA GLN A 41 0.08 3.97 15.17
C GLN A 41 0.46 2.52 15.51
N GLY A 42 1.64 2.10 15.08
CA GLY A 42 2.13 0.76 15.36
C GLY A 42 1.65 -0.32 14.41
N ASP A 43 0.67 -0.01 13.57
CA ASP A 43 0.14 -0.94 12.59
C ASP A 43 0.57 -0.56 11.18
N THR A 44 0.50 -1.51 10.28
CA THR A 44 0.75 -1.27 8.86
C THR A 44 -0.52 -1.56 8.08
N VAL A 45 -0.95 -0.60 7.26
CA VAL A 45 -2.08 -0.77 6.35
C VAL A 45 -1.57 -0.77 4.92
N PHE A 46 -2.25 -1.47 4.04
CA PHE A 46 -1.82 -1.61 2.67
C PHE A 46 -2.83 -0.99 1.71
N VAL A 47 -2.29 -0.32 0.68
CA VAL A 47 -3.08 0.20 -0.45
C VAL A 47 -2.70 -0.63 -1.66
N ILE A 48 -3.67 -1.30 -2.25
CA ILE A 48 -3.46 -2.19 -3.39
C ILE A 48 -4.51 -1.92 -4.46
N SER A 49 -4.24 -2.39 -5.68
CA SER A 49 -5.20 -2.32 -6.77
C SER A 49 -6.32 -3.35 -6.55
N GLN A 50 -7.43 -3.15 -7.24
CA GLN A 50 -8.52 -4.11 -7.20
C GLN A 50 -8.07 -5.47 -7.75
N ALA A 51 -7.23 -5.46 -8.78
CA ALA A 51 -6.71 -6.70 -9.35
C ALA A 51 -5.90 -7.49 -8.31
N GLN A 52 -5.07 -6.83 -7.52
CA GLN A 52 -4.32 -7.47 -6.45
C GLN A 52 -5.23 -7.96 -5.33
N TYR A 53 -6.21 -7.15 -4.97
CA TYR A 53 -7.19 -7.56 -3.96
C TYR A 53 -7.93 -8.83 -4.40
N ASP A 54 -8.34 -8.90 -5.66
CA ASP A 54 -9.03 -10.06 -6.19
C ASP A 54 -8.14 -11.31 -6.15
N LYS A 55 -6.85 -11.17 -6.44
CA LYS A 55 -5.90 -12.27 -6.32
C LYS A 55 -5.80 -12.78 -4.89
N PHE A 56 -5.68 -11.89 -3.92
CA PHE A 56 -5.63 -12.25 -2.51
C PHE A 56 -6.92 -12.92 -2.07
N LYS A 57 -8.05 -12.36 -2.47
CA LYS A 57 -9.36 -12.90 -2.15
C LYS A 57 -9.53 -14.31 -2.69
N ASN A 58 -9.10 -14.55 -3.92
CA ASN A 58 -9.18 -15.88 -4.54
C ASN A 58 -8.27 -16.87 -3.82
N SER A 59 -7.06 -16.45 -3.45
CA SER A 59 -6.15 -17.30 -2.68
C SER A 59 -6.73 -17.65 -1.31
N TRP A 60 -7.36 -16.71 -0.65
CA TRP A 60 -8.00 -16.97 0.64
C TRP A 60 -9.21 -17.85 0.49
N GLY A 61 -9.94 -17.72 -0.60
CA GLY A 61 -11.10 -18.57 -0.88
C GLY A 61 -10.77 -20.04 -0.94
N LEU A 62 -9.52 -20.39 -1.23
CA LEU A 62 -9.07 -21.77 -1.27
C LEU A 62 -8.97 -22.41 0.12
N TYR A 63 -8.93 -21.61 1.17
CA TYR A 63 -8.73 -22.07 2.53
C TYR A 63 -9.99 -21.97 3.38
N VAL A 64 -11.08 -21.56 2.80
CA VAL A 64 -12.33 -21.38 3.53
C VAL A 64 -13.25 -22.57 3.35
#